data_7297eae85d69b40b73183139d02d4a2b
#
_entry.id   7297eae85d69b40b73183139d02d4a2b
#
_cell.length_a   1.000
_cell.length_b   1.000
_cell.length_c   1.000
_cell.angle_alpha   90.00
_cell.angle_beta   90.00
_cell.angle_gamma   90.00
#
_symmetry.space_group_name_H-M   'P 1'
#
loop_
_entity.id
_entity.type
_entity.pdbx_description
1 polymer ?
#
loop_
_entity_poly.entity_id
_entity_poly.type
_entity_poly.pdbx_seq_one_letter_code
_entity_poly.pdbx_strand_id
1 'polypeptide(L)'
;MDGEAYFEVAKDSLNRFVVQAGDLAVEALGTSFNVKAYEEDNQAVVTLFQGKVKTSVGRDEAFLLPDQAVTYLKNKGQLKKSTLNDAYRACLWRNNELAFNDEALSEIAVLLNRMYNIQVVFKSEKVKALRFTGVITNNSLDNIIELISLTSPITVSYTHLTLPTNSLV
;
A
#
# COMPACT_ATOMS: atom_id res chain seq x y z
N MET A 1 5.74 4.35 12.67
CA MET A 1 4.79 4.95 11.72
C MET A 1 3.58 4.04 11.55
N ASP A 2 2.45 4.58 11.20
CA ASP A 2 1.26 3.89 10.74
C ASP A 2 0.83 4.55 9.42
N GLY A 3 0.70 3.76 8.33
CA GLY A 3 0.42 4.28 7.00
C GLY A 3 1.41 3.88 5.92
N GLU A 4 1.43 4.64 4.82
CA GLU A 4 2.36 4.46 3.71
C GLU A 4 3.17 5.73 3.46
N ALA A 5 4.50 5.59 3.31
CA ALA A 5 5.39 6.70 3.06
C ALA A 5 6.58 6.28 2.18
N TYR A 6 6.98 7.21 1.32
CA TYR A 6 8.18 7.13 0.53
C TYR A 6 9.27 8.01 1.16
N PHE A 7 10.46 7.47 1.28
CA PHE A 7 11.61 8.11 1.91
C PHE A 7 12.74 8.29 0.90
N GLU A 8 13.28 9.49 0.85
CA GLU A 8 14.57 9.81 0.22
C GLU A 8 15.53 10.24 1.30
N VAL A 9 16.46 9.36 1.65
CA VAL A 9 17.42 9.60 2.72
C VAL A 9 18.75 9.98 2.13
N ALA A 10 19.26 11.15 2.52
CA ALA A 10 20.60 11.60 2.13
C ALA A 10 21.67 10.63 2.65
N LYS A 11 22.79 10.52 1.92
CA LYS A 11 23.91 9.69 2.35
C LYS A 11 24.65 10.36 3.51
N ASP A 12 24.46 9.85 4.70
CA ASP A 12 25.16 10.26 5.92
C ASP A 12 25.66 9.01 6.65
N SER A 13 26.99 8.84 6.68
CA SER A 13 27.60 7.67 7.34
C SER A 13 27.67 7.79 8.86
N LEU A 14 27.41 8.97 9.41
CA LEU A 14 27.49 9.23 10.85
C LEU A 14 26.12 9.06 11.53
N ASN A 15 25.05 9.33 10.80
CA ASN A 15 23.68 9.29 11.34
C ASN A 15 22.86 8.25 10.60
N ARG A 16 22.37 7.26 11.33
CA ARG A 16 21.46 6.25 10.79
C ARG A 16 20.04 6.80 10.77
N PHE A 17 19.37 6.64 9.63
CA PHE A 17 17.95 6.91 9.53
C PHE A 17 17.18 5.62 9.80
N VAL A 18 16.28 5.65 10.78
CA VAL A 18 15.49 4.47 11.17
C VAL A 18 14.00 4.81 11.13
N VAL A 19 13.24 4.00 10.38
CA VAL A 19 11.77 4.03 10.39
C VAL A 19 11.28 2.89 11.25
N GLN A 20 10.53 3.20 12.30
CA GLN A 20 9.86 2.20 13.13
C GLN A 20 8.37 2.08 12.72
N ALA A 21 7.94 0.87 12.36
CA ALA A 21 6.57 0.55 11.96
C ALA A 21 6.07 -0.68 12.72
N GLY A 22 5.48 -0.44 13.92
CA GLY A 22 5.21 -1.50 14.88
C GLY A 22 6.52 -2.20 15.28
N ASP A 23 6.56 -3.53 15.12
CA ASP A 23 7.75 -4.34 15.44
C ASP A 23 8.84 -4.28 14.34
N LEU A 24 8.49 -3.80 13.15
CA LEU A 24 9.41 -3.70 12.02
C LEU A 24 10.25 -2.44 12.13
N ALA A 25 11.58 -2.60 12.18
CA ALA A 25 12.53 -1.51 12.04
C ALA A 25 13.20 -1.55 10.67
N VAL A 26 13.31 -0.38 10.03
CA VAL A 26 13.91 -0.18 8.71
C VAL A 26 15.04 0.82 8.82
N GLU A 27 16.29 0.34 8.71
CA GLU A 27 17.50 1.15 8.80
C GLU A 27 18.04 1.47 7.41
N ALA A 28 18.28 2.73 7.12
CA ALA A 28 18.65 3.26 5.82
C ALA A 28 19.87 4.19 5.88
N LEU A 29 20.71 4.14 4.83
CA LEU A 29 21.88 4.99 4.64
C LEU A 29 21.98 5.39 3.17
N GLY A 30 21.52 6.61 2.82
CA GLY A 30 21.57 7.11 1.45
C GLY A 30 20.74 6.28 0.50
N THR A 31 19.44 6.18 0.75
CA THR A 31 18.53 5.24 0.11
C THR A 31 17.21 5.89 -0.27
N SER A 32 16.57 5.35 -1.32
CA SER A 32 15.18 5.65 -1.65
C SER A 32 14.35 4.37 -1.49
N PHE A 33 13.33 4.41 -0.65
CA PHE A 33 12.50 3.26 -0.33
C PHE A 33 11.08 3.66 0.07
N ASN A 34 10.14 2.74 -0.10
CA ASN A 34 8.75 2.87 0.34
C ASN A 34 8.49 1.94 1.53
N VAL A 35 7.75 2.42 2.50
CA VAL A 35 7.24 1.61 3.62
C VAL A 35 5.72 1.72 3.63
N LYS A 36 5.04 0.59 3.49
CA LYS A 36 3.59 0.45 3.64
C LYS A 36 3.33 -0.40 4.88
N ALA A 37 2.82 0.22 5.93
CA ALA A 37 2.66 -0.42 7.24
C ALA A 37 1.48 0.18 8.00
N TYR A 38 0.27 -0.21 7.62
CA TYR A 38 -0.95 0.16 8.34
C TYR A 38 -1.15 -0.77 9.53
N GLU A 39 -1.59 -0.24 10.66
CA GLU A 39 -1.75 -1.00 11.90
C GLU A 39 -2.74 -2.16 11.73
N GLU A 40 -3.85 -1.91 11.05
CA GLU A 40 -4.91 -2.88 10.80
C GLU A 40 -4.55 -3.96 9.75
N ASP A 41 -3.48 -3.76 8.95
CA ASP A 41 -3.04 -4.75 7.97
C ASP A 41 -2.29 -5.90 8.64
N ASN A 42 -2.48 -7.12 8.15
CA ASN A 42 -1.76 -8.31 8.61
C ASN A 42 -0.30 -8.34 8.17
N GLN A 43 0.13 -7.36 7.36
CA GLN A 43 1.49 -7.30 6.84
C GLN A 43 1.97 -5.85 6.71
N ALA A 44 3.30 -5.69 6.76
CA ALA A 44 3.97 -4.48 6.36
C ALA A 44 4.96 -4.80 5.23
N VAL A 45 5.12 -3.87 4.28
CA VAL A 45 5.97 -4.07 3.10
C VAL A 45 6.97 -2.93 3.00
N VAL A 46 8.24 -3.30 2.82
CA VAL A 46 9.33 -2.36 2.52
C VAL A 46 9.85 -2.65 1.13
N THR A 47 9.84 -1.67 0.24
CA THR A 47 10.34 -1.79 -1.14
C THR A 47 11.52 -0.83 -1.33
N LEU A 48 12.63 -1.35 -1.83
CA LEU A 48 13.84 -0.56 -2.06
C LEU A 48 14.01 -0.22 -3.55
N PHE A 49 14.25 1.08 -3.83
CA PHE A 49 14.51 1.59 -5.18
C PHE A 49 15.99 1.88 -5.41
N GLN A 50 16.67 2.44 -4.41
CA GLN A 50 18.08 2.81 -4.51
C GLN A 50 18.80 2.64 -3.18
N GLY A 51 20.07 2.20 -3.24
CA GLY A 51 20.94 2.06 -2.08
C GLY A 51 20.84 0.69 -1.41
N LYS A 52 20.86 0.65 -0.09
CA LYS A 52 20.77 -0.57 0.71
C LYS A 52 19.98 -0.29 2.00
N VAL A 53 19.04 -1.14 2.29
CA VAL A 53 18.21 -1.09 3.52
C VAL A 53 18.38 -2.37 4.30
N LYS A 54 18.46 -2.24 5.62
CA LYS A 54 18.36 -3.33 6.58
C LYS A 54 16.98 -3.28 7.22
N THR A 55 16.26 -4.38 7.20
CA THR A 55 15.00 -4.56 7.93
C THR A 55 15.19 -5.54 9.05
N SER A 56 14.56 -5.32 10.20
CA SER A 56 14.64 -6.23 11.35
C SER A 56 13.33 -6.31 12.13
N VAL A 57 13.04 -7.50 12.66
CA VAL A 57 11.94 -7.78 13.57
C VAL A 57 12.47 -8.74 14.63
N GLY A 58 12.55 -8.30 15.90
CA GLY A 58 13.18 -9.07 16.95
C GLY A 58 14.63 -9.43 16.63
N ARG A 59 14.91 -10.73 16.40
CA ARG A 59 16.24 -11.21 16.00
C ARG A 59 16.39 -11.48 14.51
N ASP A 60 15.30 -11.45 13.77
CA ASP A 60 15.31 -11.71 12.33
C ASP A 60 15.69 -10.45 11.58
N GLU A 61 16.60 -10.58 10.62
CA GLU A 61 17.11 -9.49 9.82
C GLU A 61 17.11 -9.86 8.34
N ALA A 62 16.84 -8.85 7.49
CA ALA A 62 16.98 -8.97 6.05
C ALA A 62 17.59 -7.71 5.44
N PHE A 63 18.49 -7.90 4.47
CA PHE A 63 19.05 -6.81 3.68
C PHE A 63 18.38 -6.76 2.32
N LEU A 64 17.99 -5.56 1.90
CA LEU A 64 17.45 -5.28 0.58
C LEU A 64 18.49 -4.62 -0.31
N LEU A 65 18.49 -5.05 -1.56
CA LEU A 65 19.12 -4.39 -2.70
C LEU A 65 18.02 -3.76 -3.58
N PRO A 66 18.34 -2.87 -4.51
CA PRO A 66 17.36 -2.32 -5.45
C PRO A 66 16.51 -3.41 -6.10
N ASP A 67 15.26 -3.10 -6.38
CA ASP A 67 14.23 -4.00 -6.90
C ASP A 67 13.89 -5.20 -5.98
N GLN A 68 14.18 -5.06 -4.69
CA GLN A 68 13.77 -6.05 -3.69
C GLN A 68 12.76 -5.46 -2.71
N ALA A 69 11.91 -6.33 -2.21
CA ALA A 69 10.98 -6.04 -1.13
C ALA A 69 11.09 -7.06 0.00
N VAL A 70 10.78 -6.61 1.21
CA VAL A 70 10.50 -7.46 2.37
C VAL A 70 9.06 -7.27 2.78
N THR A 71 8.35 -8.37 2.93
CA THR A 71 7.03 -8.43 3.56
C THR A 71 7.18 -8.98 4.97
N TYR A 72 6.80 -8.20 5.96
CA TYR A 72 6.66 -8.64 7.33
C TYR A 72 5.24 -9.16 7.55
N LEU A 73 5.10 -10.45 7.82
CA LEU A 73 3.83 -11.09 8.16
C LEU A 73 3.61 -10.99 9.66
N LYS A 74 2.80 -10.02 10.11
CA LYS A 74 2.60 -9.70 11.54
C LYS A 74 2.10 -10.91 12.35
N ASN A 75 1.16 -11.68 11.80
CA ASN A 75 0.58 -12.86 12.46
C ASN A 75 1.56 -14.03 12.63
N LYS A 76 2.68 -14.04 11.88
CA LYS A 76 3.71 -15.08 11.92
C LYS A 76 5.02 -14.60 12.52
N GLY A 77 5.18 -13.30 12.71
CA GLY A 77 6.44 -12.69 13.13
C GLY A 77 7.59 -12.90 12.14
N GLN A 78 7.33 -13.09 10.84
CA GLN A 78 8.30 -13.53 9.84
C GLN A 78 8.55 -12.47 8.76
N LEU A 79 9.81 -12.34 8.36
CA LEU A 79 10.24 -11.57 7.20
C LEU A 79 10.31 -12.47 5.96
N LYS A 80 9.63 -12.07 4.88
CA LYS A 80 9.68 -12.73 3.57
C LYS A 80 10.26 -11.78 2.54
N LYS A 81 11.46 -12.10 2.03
CA LYS A 81 12.12 -11.32 0.98
C LYS A 81 11.70 -11.80 -0.39
N SER A 82 11.55 -10.87 -1.34
CA SER A 82 11.24 -11.13 -2.74
C SER A 82 11.98 -10.15 -3.66
N THR A 83 12.17 -10.54 -4.91
CA THR A 83 12.64 -9.67 -5.99
C THR A 83 11.44 -9.29 -6.85
N LEU A 84 11.36 -8.02 -7.19
CA LEU A 84 10.25 -7.44 -7.96
C LEU A 84 10.70 -7.24 -9.41
N ASN A 85 9.80 -7.46 -10.36
CA ASN A 85 10.05 -7.14 -11.76
C ASN A 85 10.03 -5.62 -12.01
N ASP A 86 9.28 -4.90 -11.18
CA ASP A 86 9.11 -3.45 -11.24
C ASP A 86 8.79 -2.93 -9.83
N ALA A 87 9.84 -2.51 -9.11
CA ALA A 87 9.69 -1.94 -7.78
C ALA A 87 8.96 -0.59 -7.80
N TYR A 88 9.04 0.15 -8.92
CA TYR A 88 8.48 1.49 -9.04
C TYR A 88 6.95 1.51 -8.87
N ARG A 89 6.30 0.39 -9.14
CA ARG A 89 4.85 0.24 -8.90
C ARG A 89 4.44 0.51 -7.45
N ALA A 90 5.32 0.25 -6.49
CA ALA A 90 5.05 0.49 -5.07
C ALA A 90 5.03 1.98 -4.69
N CYS A 91 5.45 2.89 -5.56
CA CYS A 91 5.46 4.34 -5.29
C CYS A 91 4.65 5.16 -6.30
N LEU A 92 3.86 4.54 -7.19
CA LEU A 92 3.01 5.22 -8.18
C LEU A 92 1.95 6.13 -7.52
N TRP A 93 1.52 5.80 -6.31
CA TRP A 93 0.59 6.62 -5.53
C TRP A 93 1.06 8.08 -5.35
N ARG A 94 2.37 8.34 -5.38
CA ARG A 94 2.94 9.69 -5.34
C ARG A 94 2.55 10.55 -6.55
N ASN A 95 2.25 9.91 -7.68
CA ASN A 95 1.85 10.55 -8.92
C ASN A 95 0.33 10.51 -9.15
N ASN A 96 -0.46 10.23 -8.12
CA ASN A 96 -1.89 9.97 -8.23
C ASN A 96 -2.23 8.77 -9.14
N GLU A 97 -1.35 7.78 -9.18
CA GLU A 97 -1.54 6.53 -9.92
C GLU A 97 -1.68 5.36 -8.95
N LEU A 98 -2.52 4.39 -9.31
CA LEU A 98 -2.69 3.15 -8.57
C LEU A 98 -2.35 1.97 -9.46
N ALA A 99 -1.47 1.09 -8.99
CA ALA A 99 -1.11 -0.14 -9.69
C ALA A 99 -1.62 -1.35 -8.92
N PHE A 100 -2.40 -2.17 -9.61
CA PHE A 100 -2.92 -3.44 -9.11
C PHE A 100 -2.32 -4.59 -9.90
N ASN A 101 -1.95 -5.67 -9.24
CA ASN A 101 -1.37 -6.85 -9.86
C ASN A 101 -2.01 -8.10 -9.27
N ASP A 102 -3.04 -8.60 -9.94
CA ASP A 102 -3.83 -9.74 -9.47
C ASP A 102 -4.37 -9.52 -8.04
N GLU A 103 -4.82 -8.28 -7.76
CA GLU A 103 -5.29 -7.84 -6.45
C GLU A 103 -6.77 -8.22 -6.27
N ALA A 104 -7.14 -8.78 -5.14
CA ALA A 104 -8.54 -9.08 -4.86
C ALA A 104 -9.36 -7.79 -4.66
N LEU A 105 -10.63 -7.77 -5.12
CA LEU A 105 -11.49 -6.60 -4.94
C LEU A 105 -11.71 -6.26 -3.46
N SER A 106 -11.63 -7.24 -2.57
CA SER A 106 -11.65 -6.99 -1.12
C SER A 106 -10.45 -6.16 -0.63
N GLU A 107 -9.26 -6.38 -1.19
CA GLU A 107 -8.04 -5.63 -0.86
C GLU A 107 -8.10 -4.23 -1.48
N ILE A 108 -8.58 -4.13 -2.72
CA ILE A 108 -8.84 -2.84 -3.37
C ILE A 108 -9.85 -2.02 -2.56
N ALA A 109 -10.94 -2.65 -2.06
CA ALA A 109 -11.93 -1.98 -1.22
C ALA A 109 -11.31 -1.39 0.06
N VAL A 110 -10.39 -2.09 0.71
CA VAL A 110 -9.67 -1.56 1.88
C VAL A 110 -8.88 -0.30 1.50
N LEU A 111 -8.19 -0.32 0.36
CA LEU A 111 -7.47 0.85 -0.15
C LEU A 111 -8.42 2.02 -0.41
N LEU A 112 -9.55 1.79 -1.10
CA LEU A 112 -10.54 2.82 -1.40
C LEU A 112 -11.19 3.39 -0.14
N ASN A 113 -11.49 2.55 0.85
CA ASN A 113 -12.00 2.99 2.14
C ASN A 113 -11.05 4.00 2.81
N ARG A 114 -9.74 3.72 2.78
CA ARG A 114 -8.71 4.62 3.34
C ARG A 114 -8.55 5.91 2.56
N MET A 115 -8.47 5.80 1.22
CA MET A 115 -8.19 6.97 0.38
C MET A 115 -9.35 7.96 0.32
N TYR A 116 -10.59 7.45 0.31
CA TYR A 116 -11.79 8.28 0.08
C TYR A 116 -12.72 8.37 1.28
N ASN A 117 -12.36 7.75 2.40
CA ASN A 117 -13.21 7.68 3.60
C ASN A 117 -14.62 7.17 3.28
N ILE A 118 -14.70 6.09 2.52
CA ILE A 118 -15.95 5.44 2.11
C ILE A 118 -16.07 4.07 2.76
N GLN A 119 -17.24 3.46 2.67
CA GLN A 119 -17.46 2.07 3.06
C GLN A 119 -17.91 1.26 1.83
N VAL A 120 -17.07 0.34 1.39
CA VAL A 120 -17.42 -0.62 0.34
C VAL A 120 -18.07 -1.85 0.96
N VAL A 121 -19.31 -2.16 0.50
CA VAL A 121 -20.06 -3.32 0.94
C VAL A 121 -20.25 -4.29 -0.22
N PHE A 122 -19.80 -5.52 -0.04
CA PHE A 122 -19.97 -6.58 -1.02
C PHE A 122 -21.28 -7.35 -0.77
N LYS A 123 -22.12 -7.50 -1.81
CA LYS A 123 -23.34 -8.32 -1.74
C LYS A 123 -23.08 -9.82 -1.87
N SER A 124 -21.88 -10.22 -2.28
CA SER A 124 -21.51 -11.63 -2.51
C SER A 124 -20.04 -11.87 -2.24
N GLU A 125 -19.72 -13.00 -1.59
CA GLU A 125 -18.34 -13.44 -1.38
C GLU A 125 -17.61 -13.72 -2.70
N LYS A 126 -18.34 -14.13 -3.75
CA LYS A 126 -17.75 -14.34 -5.08
C LYS A 126 -17.16 -13.05 -5.64
N VAL A 127 -17.83 -11.92 -5.42
CA VAL A 127 -17.36 -10.61 -5.89
C VAL A 127 -16.10 -10.17 -5.13
N LYS A 128 -16.01 -10.43 -3.84
CA LYS A 128 -14.80 -10.13 -3.04
C LYS A 128 -13.55 -10.81 -3.59
N ALA A 129 -13.70 -12.02 -4.09
CA ALA A 129 -12.60 -12.84 -4.58
C ALA A 129 -12.19 -12.52 -6.03
N LEU A 130 -12.96 -11.72 -6.77
CA LEU A 130 -12.57 -11.28 -8.11
C LEU A 130 -11.28 -10.48 -8.02
N ARG A 131 -10.43 -10.63 -9.05
CA ARG A 131 -9.11 -10.03 -9.06
C ARG A 131 -8.99 -9.03 -10.21
N PHE A 132 -8.26 -7.98 -9.95
CA PHE A 132 -8.03 -6.90 -10.91
C PHE A 132 -6.53 -6.70 -11.13
N THR A 133 -6.15 -6.49 -12.39
CA THR A 133 -4.80 -6.11 -12.78
C THR A 133 -4.87 -4.89 -13.70
N GLY A 134 -4.15 -3.85 -13.36
CA GLY A 134 -4.10 -2.62 -14.17
C GLY A 134 -3.36 -1.49 -13.47
N VAL A 135 -3.12 -0.42 -14.22
CA VAL A 135 -2.65 0.85 -13.69
C VAL A 135 -3.71 1.91 -13.97
N ILE A 136 -4.13 2.61 -12.95
CA ILE A 136 -5.12 3.68 -13.02
C ILE A 136 -4.39 5.01 -12.83
N THR A 137 -4.33 5.84 -13.87
CA THR A 137 -3.57 7.10 -13.89
C THR A 137 -4.36 8.30 -13.34
N ASN A 138 -5.67 8.17 -13.23
CA ASN A 138 -6.51 9.14 -12.54
C ASN A 138 -7.22 8.42 -11.41
N ASN A 139 -6.78 8.66 -10.19
CA ASN A 139 -7.28 8.00 -9.00
C ASN A 139 -8.55 8.65 -8.41
N SER A 140 -9.37 9.34 -9.20
CA SER A 140 -10.70 9.71 -8.73
C SER A 140 -11.55 8.46 -8.48
N LEU A 141 -12.37 8.49 -7.42
CA LEU A 141 -13.19 7.34 -7.04
C LEU A 141 -14.09 6.87 -8.20
N ASP A 142 -14.72 7.81 -8.91
CA ASP A 142 -15.60 7.50 -10.04
C ASP A 142 -14.86 6.77 -11.16
N ASN A 143 -13.65 7.25 -11.52
CA ASN A 143 -12.83 6.63 -12.55
C ASN A 143 -12.37 5.21 -12.15
N ILE A 144 -11.99 5.02 -10.89
CA ILE A 144 -11.59 3.69 -10.39
C ILE A 144 -12.78 2.72 -10.47
N ILE A 145 -13.96 3.13 -9.99
CA ILE A 145 -15.18 2.32 -10.01
C ILE A 145 -15.57 1.99 -11.45
N GLU A 146 -15.52 2.97 -12.35
CA GLU A 146 -15.84 2.77 -13.77
C GLU A 146 -14.90 1.72 -14.40
N LEU A 147 -13.58 1.89 -14.26
CA LEU A 147 -12.60 0.96 -14.84
C LEU A 147 -12.74 -0.47 -14.29
N ILE A 148 -12.95 -0.62 -12.99
CA ILE A 148 -13.17 -1.94 -12.39
C ILE A 148 -14.48 -2.55 -12.90
N SER A 149 -15.54 -1.75 -13.06
CA SER A 149 -16.84 -2.22 -13.56
C SER A 149 -16.81 -2.62 -15.04
N LEU A 150 -15.99 -1.94 -15.85
CA LEU A 150 -15.81 -2.29 -17.27
C LEU A 150 -15.04 -3.59 -17.48
N THR A 151 -14.14 -3.91 -16.58
CA THR A 151 -13.22 -5.05 -16.70
C THR A 151 -13.65 -6.28 -15.88
N SER A 152 -14.59 -6.11 -14.96
CA SER A 152 -15.09 -7.16 -14.07
C SER A 152 -16.61 -7.32 -14.21
N PRO A 153 -17.17 -8.54 -14.09
CA PRO A 153 -18.61 -8.76 -14.19
C PRO A 153 -19.35 -8.33 -12.92
N ILE A 154 -19.26 -7.03 -12.59
CA ILE A 154 -19.86 -6.44 -11.40
C ILE A 154 -20.74 -5.25 -11.75
N THR A 155 -21.68 -4.95 -10.87
CA THR A 155 -22.47 -3.72 -10.89
C THR A 155 -22.24 -3.00 -9.58
N VAL A 156 -21.85 -1.74 -9.65
CA VAL A 156 -21.64 -0.88 -8.48
C VAL A 156 -22.80 0.10 -8.37
N SER A 157 -23.32 0.27 -7.17
CA SER A 157 -24.24 1.35 -6.82
C SER A 157 -23.70 2.05 -5.60
N TYR A 158 -23.71 3.39 -5.60
CA TYR A 158 -23.28 4.18 -4.46
C TYR A 158 -24.29 5.27 -4.14
N THR A 159 -24.37 5.63 -2.88
CA THR A 159 -25.22 6.71 -2.38
C THR A 159 -24.31 7.79 -1.81
N HIS A 160 -24.46 9.01 -2.30
CA HIS A 160 -23.89 10.16 -1.62
C HIS A 160 -24.71 10.45 -0.36
N LEU A 161 -24.14 10.23 0.81
CA LEU A 161 -24.67 10.80 2.04
C LEU A 161 -24.31 12.29 2.03
N THR A 162 -25.21 13.11 1.53
CA THR A 162 -25.15 14.55 1.80
C THR A 162 -25.38 14.73 3.30
N LEU A 163 -24.36 15.18 4.03
CA LEU A 163 -24.55 15.65 5.40
C LEU A 163 -25.62 16.77 5.35
N PRO A 164 -26.64 16.75 6.21
CA PRO A 164 -27.57 17.85 6.29
C PRO A 164 -26.77 19.11 6.64
N THR A 165 -26.74 20.07 5.73
CA THR A 165 -26.25 21.42 6.02
C THR A 165 -27.18 21.99 7.07
N ASN A 166 -26.72 22.03 8.31
CA ASN A 166 -27.37 22.86 9.34
C ASN A 166 -27.21 24.31 8.91
N SER A 167 -28.19 24.83 8.20
CA SER A 167 -28.39 26.26 8.07
C SER A 167 -28.93 26.75 9.42
N LEU A 168 -28.04 27.23 10.27
CA LEU A 168 -28.42 28.09 11.37
C LEU A 168 -28.91 29.42 10.78
N VAL A 169 -30.19 29.66 10.89
CA VAL A 169 -30.81 30.99 10.76
C VAL A 169 -30.70 31.67 12.12
#